data_a77a1e3d702762c92ee290d236e009b7
#
_entry.id   a77a1e3d702762c92ee290d236e009b7
#
_cell.length_a   1.000
_cell.length_b   1.000
_cell.length_c   1.000
_cell.angle_alpha   90.00
_cell.angle_beta   90.00
_cell.angle_gamma   90.00
#
_symmetry.space_group_name_H-M   'P 1'
#
loop_
_entity.id
_entity.type
_entity.pdbx_description
1 polymer ?
#
loop_
_entity_poly.entity_id
_entity_poly.type
_entity_poly.pdbx_seq_one_letter_code
_entity_poly.pdbx_strand_id
1 'polypeptide(L)'
;SIVGLAVKGYLQIEETKQEGLIFDRADYSLRRLKPPDSNLSPFEVELMRGLFPDERTISRVSELKNRFYTRLPALKKALYGELVRKGYFSSSPESVRNRYVSTGIVVIILGSLFLVLLTGLVGKGIVSSLLSAVPIFVIGRVMPAKTKEGALAHWHVLGFQEFLNRAEKDRLERMGDKELFSKYLPYAMALDVTESWARAFEGIYQSPPHWYVSSTPYPMFSPSGFSHSLQSVSSNLSSALFSAPRGSGMGGGGSGGGGGFSGGGSGGGGGGSW
;
A
#
# COMPACT_ATOMS: atom_id res chain seq x y z
N SER A 1 5.67 -4.55 0.45
CA SER A 1 6.67 -4.18 1.48
C SER A 1 7.01 -5.36 2.40
N ILE A 2 6.04 -6.10 2.97
CA ILE A 2 6.32 -7.25 3.86
C ILE A 2 7.08 -8.34 3.11
N VAL A 3 6.63 -8.74 1.91
CA VAL A 3 7.35 -9.69 1.06
C VAL A 3 8.75 -9.16 0.69
N GLY A 4 8.91 -7.85 0.49
CA GLY A 4 10.22 -7.24 0.27
C GLY A 4 11.17 -7.40 1.47
N LEU A 5 10.67 -7.26 2.70
CA LEU A 5 11.44 -7.52 3.91
C LEU A 5 11.80 -9.00 4.06
N ALA A 6 10.90 -9.90 3.65
CA ALA A 6 11.17 -11.33 3.63
C ALA A 6 12.28 -11.69 2.63
N VAL A 7 12.22 -11.18 1.41
CA VAL A 7 13.27 -11.35 0.39
C VAL A 7 14.61 -10.79 0.83
N LYS A 8 14.62 -9.66 1.54
CA LYS A 8 15.84 -9.07 2.15
C LYS A 8 16.36 -9.87 3.36
N GLY A 9 15.64 -10.90 3.81
CA GLY A 9 16.02 -11.76 4.93
C GLY A 9 15.81 -11.16 6.32
N TYR A 10 14.93 -10.17 6.48
CA TYR A 10 14.58 -9.60 7.78
C TYR A 10 13.48 -10.36 8.49
N LEU A 11 12.59 -10.98 7.73
CA LEU A 11 11.52 -11.82 8.28
C LEU A 11 11.24 -13.03 7.39
N GLN A 12 10.57 -14.00 7.95
CA GLN A 12 10.04 -15.18 7.28
C GLN A 12 8.52 -15.21 7.44
N ILE A 13 7.83 -15.63 6.39
CA ILE A 13 6.38 -15.79 6.39
C ILE A 13 6.09 -17.28 6.54
N GLU A 14 5.39 -17.66 7.59
CA GLU A 14 5.00 -19.04 7.87
C GLU A 14 3.49 -19.17 7.77
N GLU A 15 3.01 -20.09 6.97
CA GLU A 15 1.61 -20.46 6.92
C GLU A 15 1.30 -21.42 8.08
N THR A 16 0.31 -21.06 8.90
CA THR A 16 -0.17 -21.89 10.01
C THR A 16 -1.63 -22.24 9.77
N LYS A 17 -1.96 -23.52 9.90
CA LYS A 17 -3.36 -23.94 9.90
C LYS A 17 -3.95 -23.70 11.27
N GLN A 18 -5.02 -22.92 11.36
CA GLN A 18 -5.88 -22.91 12.53
C GLN A 18 -6.98 -23.96 12.32
N GLU A 19 -6.92 -25.02 13.12
CA GLU A 19 -8.01 -26.00 13.17
C GLU A 19 -9.27 -25.29 13.70
N GLY A 20 -10.26 -25.11 12.85
CA GLY A 20 -11.57 -24.58 13.20
C GLY A 20 -12.56 -25.74 13.36
N LEU A 21 -13.55 -25.63 14.26
CA LEU A 21 -14.59 -26.63 14.49
C LEU A 21 -15.40 -27.00 13.23
N ILE A 22 -15.44 -26.15 12.20
CA ILE A 22 -16.24 -26.37 10.98
C ILE A 22 -15.41 -26.09 9.71
N PHE A 23 -14.46 -25.13 9.73
CA PHE A 23 -13.60 -24.77 8.62
C PHE A 23 -12.20 -24.41 9.10
N ASP A 24 -11.20 -25.05 8.51
CA ASP A 24 -9.80 -24.64 8.71
C ASP A 24 -9.58 -23.27 8.09
N ARG A 25 -9.04 -22.34 8.87
CA ARG A 25 -8.62 -21.04 8.37
C ARG A 25 -7.10 -21.01 8.33
N ALA A 26 -6.56 -20.64 7.16
CA ALA A 26 -5.16 -20.31 7.08
C ALA A 26 -4.90 -19.02 7.88
N ASP A 27 -4.06 -19.10 8.89
CA ASP A 27 -3.45 -17.94 9.54
C ASP A 27 -1.99 -17.88 9.10
N TYR A 28 -1.40 -16.72 9.22
CA TYR A 28 -0.01 -16.51 8.87
C TYR A 28 0.73 -15.96 10.08
N SER A 29 1.93 -16.49 10.31
CA SER A 29 2.85 -15.92 11.28
C SER A 29 4.07 -15.32 10.59
N LEU A 30 4.49 -14.19 11.11
CA LEU A 30 5.69 -13.49 10.68
C LEU A 30 6.76 -13.75 11.74
N ARG A 31 7.88 -14.35 11.32
CA ARG A 31 9.04 -14.59 12.19
C ARG A 31 10.12 -13.58 11.86
N ARG A 32 10.56 -12.80 12.82
CA ARG A 32 11.68 -11.87 12.68
C ARG A 32 12.99 -12.65 12.68
N LEU A 33 13.79 -12.50 11.62
CA LEU A 33 15.10 -13.13 11.47
C LEU A 33 16.24 -12.19 11.88
N LYS A 34 16.08 -10.88 11.62
CA LYS A 34 17.08 -9.85 11.93
C LYS A 34 16.42 -8.61 12.54
N PRO A 35 17.11 -7.89 13.41
CA PRO A 35 16.67 -6.57 13.83
C PRO A 35 16.76 -5.57 12.66
N PRO A 36 15.96 -4.47 12.68
CA PRO A 36 16.13 -3.39 11.73
C PRO A 36 17.53 -2.78 11.81
N ASP A 37 18.16 -2.54 10.67
CA ASP A 37 19.49 -1.93 10.55
C ASP A 37 19.47 -0.73 9.57
N SER A 38 20.63 -0.16 9.28
CA SER A 38 20.80 1.00 8.39
C SER A 38 20.52 0.72 6.92
N ASN A 39 20.35 -0.56 6.52
CA ASN A 39 20.02 -0.94 5.14
C ASN A 39 18.51 -0.82 4.87
N LEU A 40 17.71 -0.64 5.90
CA LEU A 40 16.27 -0.43 5.77
C LEU A 40 15.95 1.07 5.65
N SER A 41 14.98 1.36 4.79
CA SER A 41 14.41 2.70 4.73
C SER A 41 13.65 3.05 6.01
N PRO A 42 13.47 4.35 6.34
CA PRO A 42 12.69 4.77 7.50
C PRO A 42 11.28 4.16 7.54
N PHE A 43 10.67 3.99 6.37
CA PHE A 43 9.38 3.32 6.24
C PHE A 43 9.46 1.82 6.62
N GLU A 44 10.49 1.10 6.15
CA GLU A 44 10.68 -0.31 6.45
C GLU A 44 11.01 -0.55 7.94
N VAL A 45 11.79 0.34 8.55
CA VAL A 45 12.06 0.31 10.00
C VAL A 45 10.78 0.48 10.79
N GLU A 46 9.93 1.46 10.44
CA GLU A 46 8.66 1.69 11.13
C GLU A 46 7.68 0.53 10.90
N LEU A 47 7.69 -0.07 9.70
CA LEU A 47 6.91 -1.26 9.40
C LEU A 47 7.34 -2.44 10.28
N MET A 48 8.63 -2.71 10.41
CA MET A 48 9.15 -3.76 11.28
C MET A 48 8.76 -3.54 12.75
N ARG A 49 8.84 -2.31 13.26
CA ARG A 49 8.38 -1.97 14.62
C ARG A 49 6.89 -2.20 14.83
N GLY A 50 6.09 -1.92 13.80
CA GLY A 50 4.65 -2.15 13.84
C GLY A 50 4.28 -3.63 13.79
N LEU A 51 5.00 -4.42 13.00
CA LEU A 51 4.79 -5.86 12.87
C LEU A 51 5.24 -6.65 14.10
N PHE A 52 6.30 -6.20 14.77
CA PHE A 52 6.91 -6.87 15.93
C PHE A 52 6.92 -5.93 17.15
N PRO A 53 5.76 -5.65 17.75
CA PRO A 53 5.70 -4.84 18.97
C PRO A 53 6.46 -5.55 20.10
N ASP A 54 7.01 -4.78 21.02
CA ASP A 54 7.72 -5.27 22.21
C ASP A 54 8.90 -6.21 21.85
N GLU A 55 9.53 -6.00 20.69
CA GLU A 55 10.68 -6.76 20.18
C GLU A 55 10.42 -8.28 20.03
N ARG A 56 9.18 -8.68 19.92
CA ARG A 56 8.82 -10.08 19.69
C ARG A 56 9.49 -10.64 18.45
N THR A 57 9.84 -11.91 18.49
CA THR A 57 10.40 -12.63 17.34
C THR A 57 9.34 -13.22 16.43
N ILE A 58 8.14 -13.47 16.93
CA ILE A 58 7.01 -14.02 16.18
C ILE A 58 5.79 -13.14 16.39
N SER A 59 5.09 -12.83 15.31
CA SER A 59 3.85 -12.07 15.31
C SER A 59 2.83 -12.75 14.39
N ARG A 60 1.69 -13.14 14.92
CA ARG A 60 0.58 -13.71 14.13
C ARG A 60 -0.21 -12.59 13.47
N VAL A 61 -0.61 -12.80 12.22
CA VAL A 61 -1.39 -11.82 11.47
C VAL A 61 -2.73 -11.55 12.15
N SER A 62 -3.36 -12.57 12.73
CA SER A 62 -4.58 -12.44 13.52
C SER A 62 -4.42 -11.52 14.75
N GLU A 63 -3.25 -11.47 15.39
CA GLU A 63 -2.97 -10.61 16.54
C GLU A 63 -2.78 -9.13 16.16
N LEU A 64 -2.41 -8.85 14.91
CA LEU A 64 -2.26 -7.49 14.38
C LEU A 64 -3.62 -6.85 14.06
N LYS A 65 -4.67 -7.67 13.92
CA LYS A 65 -6.03 -7.20 13.65
C LYS A 65 -6.52 -6.27 14.75
N ASN A 66 -7.10 -5.13 14.36
CA ASN A 66 -7.59 -4.09 15.27
C ASN A 66 -6.53 -3.46 16.20
N ARG A 67 -5.25 -3.64 15.89
CA ARG A 67 -4.13 -3.04 16.63
C ARG A 67 -3.19 -2.26 15.72
N PHE A 68 -2.84 -2.84 14.58
CA PHE A 68 -1.86 -2.25 13.67
C PHE A 68 -2.30 -0.91 13.07
N TYR A 69 -3.60 -0.67 12.92
CA TYR A 69 -4.13 0.58 12.35
C TYR A 69 -3.61 1.84 13.06
N THR A 70 -3.27 1.73 14.36
CA THR A 70 -2.69 2.84 15.15
C THR A 70 -1.30 3.25 14.65
N ARG A 71 -0.59 2.37 13.95
CA ARG A 71 0.74 2.60 13.36
C ARG A 71 0.69 3.21 11.96
N LEU A 72 -0.46 3.15 11.29
CA LEU A 72 -0.61 3.65 9.92
C LEU A 72 -0.25 5.13 9.75
N PRO A 73 -0.56 6.06 10.67
CA PRO A 73 -0.14 7.45 10.55
C PRO A 73 1.38 7.62 10.56
N ALA A 74 2.09 6.89 11.43
CA ALA A 74 3.56 6.92 11.50
C ALA A 74 4.18 6.35 10.22
N LEU A 75 3.65 5.23 9.70
CA LEU A 75 4.08 4.64 8.44
C LEU A 75 3.87 5.58 7.26
N LYS A 76 2.71 6.23 7.15
CA LYS A 76 2.45 7.23 6.12
C LYS A 76 3.41 8.41 6.20
N LYS A 77 3.66 8.90 7.40
CA LYS A 77 4.62 9.99 7.64
C LYS A 77 6.03 9.60 7.20
N ALA A 78 6.49 8.40 7.56
CA ALA A 78 7.80 7.89 7.15
C ALA A 78 7.90 7.76 5.62
N LEU A 79 6.87 7.17 4.97
CA LEU A 79 6.81 7.01 3.52
C LEU A 79 6.84 8.36 2.79
N TYR A 80 5.96 9.29 3.15
CA TYR A 80 5.91 10.61 2.50
C TYR A 80 7.16 11.43 2.79
N GLY A 81 7.74 11.32 4.00
CA GLY A 81 9.00 11.94 4.32
C GLY A 81 10.15 11.46 3.44
N GLU A 82 10.18 10.16 3.14
CA GLU A 82 11.17 9.60 2.21
C GLU A 82 10.98 10.10 0.77
N LEU A 83 9.74 10.16 0.29
CA LEU A 83 9.45 10.66 -1.07
C LEU A 83 9.82 12.14 -1.24
N VAL A 84 9.60 12.96 -0.21
CA VAL A 84 10.04 14.38 -0.21
C VAL A 84 11.55 14.48 -0.13
N ARG A 85 12.22 13.68 0.73
CA ARG A 85 13.67 13.65 0.84
C ARG A 85 14.35 13.25 -0.46
N LYS A 86 13.74 12.31 -1.22
CA LYS A 86 14.22 11.91 -2.55
C LYS A 86 13.89 12.92 -3.65
N GLY A 87 13.22 14.03 -3.30
CA GLY A 87 12.86 15.08 -4.25
C GLY A 87 11.70 14.72 -5.19
N TYR A 88 10.97 13.63 -4.97
CA TYR A 88 9.85 13.24 -5.85
C TYR A 88 8.60 14.08 -5.66
N PHE A 89 8.45 14.70 -4.49
CA PHE A 89 7.43 15.68 -4.17
C PHE A 89 8.08 16.89 -3.47
N SER A 90 7.59 18.08 -3.77
CA SER A 90 8.05 19.32 -3.10
C SER A 90 7.58 19.41 -1.64
N SER A 91 6.46 18.80 -1.33
CA SER A 91 5.88 18.72 0.01
C SER A 91 5.10 17.42 0.16
N SER A 92 4.90 16.97 1.40
CA SER A 92 4.10 15.77 1.66
C SER A 92 2.70 15.92 1.07
N PRO A 93 2.23 14.94 0.25
CA PRO A 93 0.89 14.98 -0.32
C PRO A 93 -0.23 15.12 0.73
N GLU A 94 -0.01 14.58 1.91
CA GLU A 94 -0.95 14.70 3.03
C GLU A 94 -0.99 16.13 3.59
N SER A 95 0.17 16.75 3.78
CA SER A 95 0.23 18.13 4.28
C SER A 95 -0.39 19.13 3.30
N VAL A 96 -0.21 18.90 2.00
CA VAL A 96 -0.86 19.73 0.96
C VAL A 96 -2.37 19.58 1.06
N ARG A 97 -2.90 18.36 1.08
CA ARG A 97 -4.34 18.13 1.20
C ARG A 97 -4.92 18.75 2.47
N ASN A 98 -4.26 18.55 3.62
CA ASN A 98 -4.72 19.10 4.89
C ASN A 98 -4.73 20.65 4.88
N ARG A 99 -3.77 21.29 4.20
CA ARG A 99 -3.76 22.74 4.02
C ARG A 99 -4.97 23.21 3.23
N TYR A 100 -5.32 22.55 2.13
CA TYR A 100 -6.53 22.90 1.36
C TYR A 100 -7.82 22.63 2.13
N VAL A 101 -7.89 21.54 2.89
CA VAL A 101 -9.04 21.25 3.75
C VAL A 101 -9.19 22.34 4.81
N SER A 102 -8.12 22.71 5.52
CA SER A 102 -8.17 23.78 6.52
C SER A 102 -8.53 25.14 5.90
N THR A 103 -7.97 25.48 4.74
CA THR A 103 -8.35 26.68 4.00
C THR A 103 -9.83 26.68 3.62
N GLY A 104 -10.35 25.55 3.13
CA GLY A 104 -11.77 25.41 2.81
C GLY A 104 -12.69 25.63 4.03
N ILE A 105 -12.30 25.08 5.18
CA ILE A 105 -13.03 25.30 6.44
C ILE A 105 -13.00 26.77 6.85
N VAL A 106 -11.86 27.43 6.76
CA VAL A 106 -11.73 28.86 7.07
C VAL A 106 -12.61 29.70 6.14
N VAL A 107 -12.63 29.40 4.83
CA VAL A 107 -13.50 30.09 3.86
C VAL A 107 -14.99 29.89 4.20
N ILE A 108 -15.41 28.70 4.62
CA ILE A 108 -16.78 28.45 5.05
C ILE A 108 -17.13 29.31 6.27
N ILE A 109 -16.28 29.33 7.30
CA ILE A 109 -16.53 30.04 8.54
C ILE A 109 -16.58 31.55 8.29
N LEU A 110 -15.53 32.11 7.71
CA LEU A 110 -15.44 33.55 7.48
C LEU A 110 -16.43 34.02 6.41
N GLY A 111 -16.63 33.24 5.36
CA GLY A 111 -17.62 33.55 4.32
C GLY A 111 -19.04 33.52 4.84
N SER A 112 -19.41 32.54 5.69
CA SER A 112 -20.72 32.47 6.33
C SER A 112 -20.95 33.70 7.22
N LEU A 113 -19.94 34.01 8.08
CA LEU A 113 -20.03 35.15 8.98
C LEU A 113 -20.21 36.47 8.20
N PHE A 114 -19.39 36.69 7.17
CA PHE A 114 -19.44 37.89 6.34
C PHE A 114 -20.78 38.03 5.63
N LEU A 115 -21.29 36.97 5.01
CA LEU A 115 -22.57 37.01 4.29
C LEU A 115 -23.78 37.19 5.23
N VAL A 116 -23.72 36.60 6.43
CA VAL A 116 -24.75 36.83 7.44
C VAL A 116 -24.77 38.26 7.93
N LEU A 117 -23.61 38.85 8.20
CA LEU A 117 -23.47 40.27 8.58
C LEU A 117 -23.98 41.23 7.48
N LEU A 118 -23.72 40.91 6.22
CA LEU A 118 -24.10 41.71 5.09
C LEU A 118 -25.61 41.66 4.75
N THR A 119 -26.20 40.46 4.82
CA THR A 119 -27.58 40.22 4.34
C THR A 119 -28.60 39.98 5.45
N GLY A 120 -28.16 39.72 6.69
CA GLY A 120 -29.02 39.33 7.78
C GLY A 120 -29.66 37.91 7.64
N LEU A 121 -29.35 37.20 6.55
CA LEU A 121 -29.98 35.92 6.18
C LEU A 121 -29.04 34.75 6.47
N VAL A 122 -29.17 34.12 7.64
CA VAL A 122 -28.31 33.03 8.09
C VAL A 122 -28.29 31.86 7.10
N GLY A 123 -29.45 31.38 6.65
CA GLY A 123 -29.50 30.23 5.74
C GLY A 123 -28.84 30.45 4.39
N LYS A 124 -29.04 31.62 3.78
CA LYS A 124 -28.39 31.98 2.49
C LYS A 124 -26.90 32.14 2.64
N GLY A 125 -26.41 32.72 3.74
CA GLY A 125 -24.98 32.88 4.03
C GLY A 125 -24.25 31.54 4.13
N ILE A 126 -24.82 30.57 4.84
CA ILE A 126 -24.23 29.22 5.00
C ILE A 126 -24.20 28.48 3.66
N VAL A 127 -25.33 28.46 2.92
CA VAL A 127 -25.40 27.73 1.64
C VAL A 127 -24.42 28.30 0.63
N SER A 128 -24.33 29.64 0.49
CA SER A 128 -23.40 30.27 -0.45
C SER A 128 -21.92 29.99 -0.11
N SER A 129 -21.56 30.02 1.18
CA SER A 129 -20.19 29.74 1.59
C SER A 129 -19.80 28.26 1.41
N LEU A 130 -20.74 27.34 1.64
CA LEU A 130 -20.53 25.91 1.33
C LEU A 130 -20.28 25.68 -0.16
N LEU A 131 -21.10 26.28 -1.04
CA LEU A 131 -20.91 26.19 -2.49
C LEU A 131 -19.58 26.76 -2.94
N SER A 132 -19.14 27.89 -2.34
CA SER A 132 -17.83 28.51 -2.65
C SER A 132 -16.65 27.66 -2.20
N ALA A 133 -16.79 26.84 -1.19
CA ALA A 133 -15.73 25.96 -0.69
C ALA A 133 -15.56 24.67 -1.53
N VAL A 134 -16.59 24.25 -2.27
CA VAL A 134 -16.53 23.02 -3.09
C VAL A 134 -15.32 22.98 -4.03
N PRO A 135 -15.02 24.04 -4.85
CA PRO A 135 -13.85 24.04 -5.70
C PRO A 135 -12.54 23.86 -4.92
N ILE A 136 -12.44 24.45 -3.73
CA ILE A 136 -11.23 24.36 -2.89
C ILE A 136 -10.99 22.91 -2.46
N PHE A 137 -12.03 22.18 -2.05
CA PHE A 137 -11.92 20.78 -1.67
C PHE A 137 -11.61 19.87 -2.86
N VAL A 138 -12.24 20.11 -4.02
CA VAL A 138 -12.01 19.33 -5.25
C VAL A 138 -10.58 19.53 -5.74
N ILE A 139 -10.14 20.79 -5.88
CA ILE A 139 -8.80 21.12 -6.32
C ILE A 139 -7.75 20.61 -5.32
N GLY A 140 -7.99 20.79 -4.01
CA GLY A 140 -7.09 20.30 -2.95
C GLY A 140 -6.81 18.82 -3.00
N ARG A 141 -7.73 18.04 -3.55
CA ARG A 141 -7.56 16.57 -3.71
C ARG A 141 -6.56 16.22 -4.82
N VAL A 142 -6.44 17.06 -5.84
CA VAL A 142 -5.60 16.86 -7.05
C VAL A 142 -4.28 17.61 -6.97
N MET A 143 -4.17 18.62 -6.09
CA MET A 143 -3.03 19.53 -6.00
C MET A 143 -1.66 18.94 -5.61
N PRO A 144 -1.53 17.78 -4.93
CA PRO A 144 -0.21 17.20 -4.70
C PRO A 144 0.49 16.89 -6.02
N ALA A 145 1.35 17.80 -6.48
CA ALA A 145 2.07 17.64 -7.73
C ALA A 145 3.43 16.95 -7.52
N LYS A 146 3.77 16.05 -8.43
CA LYS A 146 5.12 15.48 -8.53
C LYS A 146 6.09 16.55 -9.06
N THR A 147 7.33 16.48 -8.60
CA THR A 147 8.42 17.25 -9.22
C THR A 147 8.78 16.66 -10.59
N LYS A 148 9.71 17.30 -11.31
CA LYS A 148 10.26 16.72 -12.55
C LYS A 148 10.92 15.37 -12.29
N GLU A 149 11.72 15.27 -11.21
CA GLU A 149 12.36 14.05 -10.77
C GLU A 149 11.32 12.97 -10.38
N GLY A 150 10.25 13.39 -9.70
CA GLY A 150 9.14 12.49 -9.34
C GLY A 150 8.36 12.00 -10.57
N ALA A 151 8.19 12.84 -11.60
CA ALA A 151 7.59 12.43 -12.85
C ALA A 151 8.48 11.43 -13.60
N LEU A 152 9.79 11.71 -13.68
CA LEU A 152 10.76 10.80 -14.31
C LEU A 152 10.82 9.45 -13.58
N ALA A 153 10.88 9.46 -12.25
CA ALA A 153 10.84 8.24 -11.45
C ALA A 153 9.55 7.43 -11.70
N HIS A 154 8.42 8.11 -11.89
CA HIS A 154 7.16 7.43 -12.24
C HIS A 154 7.22 6.73 -13.60
N TRP A 155 7.82 7.39 -14.61
CA TRP A 155 8.02 6.76 -15.93
C TRP A 155 8.95 5.55 -15.86
N HIS A 156 10.02 5.62 -15.06
CA HIS A 156 10.89 4.45 -14.83
C HIS A 156 10.14 3.30 -14.16
N VAL A 157 9.25 3.58 -13.20
CA VAL A 157 8.41 2.56 -12.56
C VAL A 157 7.44 1.92 -13.56
N LEU A 158 6.83 2.72 -14.45
CA LEU A 158 5.97 2.19 -15.50
C LEU A 158 6.74 1.33 -16.52
N GLY A 159 7.94 1.77 -16.92
CA GLY A 159 8.81 0.97 -17.78
C GLY A 159 9.24 -0.33 -17.11
N PHE A 160 9.49 -0.31 -15.80
CA PHE A 160 9.80 -1.53 -15.04
C PHE A 160 8.58 -2.44 -14.90
N GLN A 161 7.38 -1.89 -14.69
CA GLN A 161 6.13 -2.66 -14.71
C GLN A 161 5.95 -3.40 -16.04
N GLU A 162 6.17 -2.69 -17.15
CA GLU A 162 6.06 -3.26 -18.49
C GLU A 162 7.12 -4.37 -18.72
N PHE A 163 8.35 -4.16 -18.26
CA PHE A 163 9.38 -5.19 -18.28
C PHE A 163 8.95 -6.46 -17.54
N LEU A 164 8.39 -6.33 -16.32
CA LEU A 164 7.92 -7.46 -15.53
C LEU A 164 6.72 -8.16 -16.20
N ASN A 165 5.82 -7.39 -16.81
CA ASN A 165 4.61 -7.89 -17.43
C ASN A 165 4.89 -8.65 -18.73
N ARG A 166 5.92 -8.22 -19.49
CA ARG A 166 6.33 -8.82 -20.76
C ARG A 166 7.57 -9.68 -20.67
N ALA A 167 7.94 -10.13 -19.48
CA ALA A 167 9.10 -11.01 -19.31
C ALA A 167 8.89 -12.31 -20.09
N GLU A 168 9.85 -12.60 -20.99
CA GLU A 168 9.83 -13.80 -21.82
C GLU A 168 10.65 -14.91 -21.16
N LYS A 169 10.08 -16.12 -21.11
CA LYS A 169 10.70 -17.31 -20.52
C LYS A 169 12.10 -17.57 -21.09
N ASP A 170 12.22 -17.60 -22.42
CA ASP A 170 13.49 -17.89 -23.11
C ASP A 170 14.61 -16.90 -22.76
N ARG A 171 14.23 -15.63 -22.50
CA ARG A 171 15.17 -14.60 -22.09
C ARG A 171 15.61 -14.81 -20.66
N LEU A 172 14.71 -15.16 -19.77
CA LEU A 172 14.98 -15.45 -18.37
C LEU A 172 15.85 -16.70 -18.20
N GLU A 173 15.58 -17.76 -18.97
CA GLU A 173 16.39 -18.98 -19.01
C GLU A 173 17.84 -18.67 -19.42
N ARG A 174 18.03 -17.84 -20.44
CA ARG A 174 19.38 -17.41 -20.90
C ARG A 174 20.14 -16.57 -19.86
N MET A 175 19.42 -15.82 -19.03
CA MET A 175 20.03 -15.04 -17.94
C MET A 175 20.59 -15.93 -16.82
N GLY A 176 20.04 -17.15 -16.66
CA GLY A 176 20.55 -18.16 -15.71
C GLY A 176 20.42 -17.81 -14.22
N ASP A 177 19.88 -16.63 -13.90
CA ASP A 177 19.75 -16.16 -12.52
C ASP A 177 18.37 -16.57 -11.95
N LYS A 178 18.39 -17.69 -11.22
CA LYS A 178 17.19 -18.23 -10.57
C LYS A 178 16.67 -17.34 -9.44
N GLU A 179 17.51 -16.47 -8.88
CA GLU A 179 17.09 -15.59 -7.78
C GLU A 179 16.24 -14.39 -8.25
N LEU A 180 16.28 -14.08 -9.56
CA LEU A 180 15.48 -13.00 -10.13
C LEU A 180 13.99 -13.12 -9.82
N PHE A 181 13.45 -14.34 -9.81
CA PHE A 181 12.05 -14.57 -9.44
C PHE A 181 11.74 -13.95 -8.08
N SER A 182 12.46 -14.38 -7.07
CA SER A 182 12.26 -13.96 -5.69
C SER A 182 12.57 -12.48 -5.49
N LYS A 183 13.65 -11.99 -6.10
CA LYS A 183 14.13 -10.60 -6.02
C LYS A 183 13.10 -9.59 -6.53
N TYR A 184 12.45 -9.89 -7.66
CA TYR A 184 11.50 -8.95 -8.28
C TYR A 184 10.04 -9.23 -7.92
N LEU A 185 9.73 -10.34 -7.29
CA LEU A 185 8.38 -10.69 -6.86
C LEU A 185 7.68 -9.61 -6.01
N PRO A 186 8.34 -8.96 -5.02
CA PRO A 186 7.72 -7.88 -4.26
C PRO A 186 7.29 -6.67 -5.12
N TYR A 187 8.04 -6.42 -6.18
CA TYR A 187 7.74 -5.33 -7.13
C TYR A 187 6.61 -5.74 -8.07
N ALA A 188 6.63 -6.99 -8.57
CA ALA A 188 5.54 -7.54 -9.38
C ALA A 188 4.20 -7.48 -8.63
N MET A 189 4.21 -7.82 -7.32
CA MET A 189 3.04 -7.69 -6.45
C MET A 189 2.59 -6.23 -6.27
N ALA A 190 3.53 -5.31 -6.10
CA ALA A 190 3.21 -3.89 -5.90
C ALA A 190 2.68 -3.21 -7.17
N LEU A 191 3.05 -3.73 -8.34
CA LEU A 191 2.69 -3.20 -9.66
C LEU A 191 1.55 -4.00 -10.34
N ASP A 192 0.97 -4.97 -9.63
CA ASP A 192 -0.16 -5.80 -10.09
C ASP A 192 0.13 -6.61 -11.36
N VAL A 193 1.37 -7.10 -11.48
CA VAL A 193 1.84 -7.95 -12.59
C VAL A 193 2.39 -9.30 -12.11
N THR A 194 1.99 -9.73 -10.93
CA THR A 194 2.49 -10.94 -10.25
C THR A 194 2.27 -12.19 -11.07
N GLU A 195 1.09 -12.32 -11.67
CA GLU A 195 0.72 -13.50 -12.44
C GLU A 195 1.57 -13.64 -13.72
N SER A 196 1.75 -12.54 -14.46
CA SER A 196 2.60 -12.51 -15.66
C SER A 196 4.05 -12.84 -15.31
N TRP A 197 4.58 -12.25 -14.23
CA TRP A 197 5.91 -12.52 -13.74
C TRP A 197 6.09 -13.99 -13.32
N ALA A 198 5.16 -14.55 -12.55
CA ALA A 198 5.21 -15.94 -12.12
C ALA A 198 5.16 -16.91 -13.31
N ARG A 199 4.30 -16.66 -14.27
CA ARG A 199 4.15 -17.48 -15.50
C ARG A 199 5.44 -17.51 -16.31
N ALA A 200 6.18 -16.40 -16.40
CA ALA A 200 7.45 -16.35 -17.10
C ALA A 200 8.53 -17.25 -16.48
N PHE A 201 8.41 -17.58 -15.18
CA PHE A 201 9.32 -18.49 -14.47
C PHE A 201 8.82 -19.94 -14.39
N GLU A 202 7.70 -20.26 -15.02
CA GLU A 202 7.16 -21.63 -15.00
C GLU A 202 8.12 -22.61 -15.65
N GLY A 203 8.54 -23.62 -14.86
CA GLY A 203 9.55 -24.60 -15.25
C GLY A 203 11.00 -24.17 -15.03
N ILE A 204 11.30 -22.88 -14.83
CA ILE A 204 12.66 -22.39 -14.53
C ILE A 204 12.93 -22.47 -13.02
N TYR A 205 11.98 -22.01 -12.22
CA TYR A 205 12.08 -21.95 -10.77
C TYR A 205 11.30 -23.11 -10.15
N GLN A 206 12.03 -24.04 -9.52
CA GLN A 206 11.47 -25.34 -9.11
C GLN A 206 11.40 -25.56 -7.60
N SER A 207 11.82 -24.58 -6.81
CA SER A 207 11.82 -24.68 -5.34
C SER A 207 11.20 -23.45 -4.69
N PRO A 208 10.46 -23.61 -3.58
CA PRO A 208 9.89 -22.48 -2.88
C PRO A 208 11.00 -21.58 -2.32
N PRO A 209 10.76 -20.24 -2.27
CA PRO A 209 11.70 -19.33 -1.64
C PRO A 209 11.91 -19.65 -0.16
N HIS A 210 13.13 -19.56 0.33
CA HIS A 210 13.51 -19.87 1.73
C HIS A 210 12.82 -18.98 2.78
N TRP A 211 12.32 -17.82 2.37
CA TRP A 211 11.63 -16.86 3.24
C TRP A 211 10.12 -17.17 3.41
N TYR A 212 9.61 -18.19 2.72
CA TYR A 212 8.22 -18.65 2.85
C TYR A 212 8.18 -20.12 3.27
N VAL A 213 7.46 -20.41 4.34
CA VAL A 213 7.24 -21.76 4.85
C VAL A 213 5.76 -22.10 4.74
N SER A 214 5.43 -23.06 3.90
CA SER A 214 4.07 -23.58 3.77
C SER A 214 3.77 -24.63 4.82
N SER A 215 2.55 -24.63 5.33
CA SER A 215 2.05 -25.69 6.20
C SER A 215 1.78 -27.01 5.44
N THR A 216 1.65 -26.92 4.11
CA THR A 216 1.43 -28.07 3.24
C THR A 216 2.66 -28.29 2.36
N PRO A 217 3.26 -29.49 2.36
CA PRO A 217 4.34 -29.78 1.42
C PRO A 217 3.85 -29.59 -0.01
N TYR A 218 4.61 -28.88 -0.81
CA TYR A 218 4.35 -28.79 -2.25
C TYR A 218 4.85 -30.08 -2.91
N PRO A 219 3.99 -30.96 -3.46
CA PRO A 219 4.45 -32.14 -4.18
C PRO A 219 5.24 -31.75 -5.44
N MET A 220 4.90 -30.62 -6.04
CA MET A 220 5.62 -29.97 -7.12
C MET A 220 5.46 -28.46 -6.96
N PHE A 221 6.58 -27.71 -6.91
CA PHE A 221 6.53 -26.26 -6.81
C PHE A 221 6.22 -25.66 -8.18
N SER A 222 5.24 -24.76 -8.21
CA SER A 222 4.87 -23.95 -9.37
C SER A 222 4.89 -22.48 -9.00
N PRO A 223 5.63 -21.62 -9.73
CA PRO A 223 5.62 -20.18 -9.52
C PRO A 223 4.21 -19.56 -9.58
N SER A 224 3.38 -20.01 -10.48
CA SER A 224 1.98 -19.54 -10.61
C SER A 224 1.15 -19.94 -9.39
N GLY A 225 1.22 -21.20 -8.94
CA GLY A 225 0.54 -21.65 -7.72
C GLY A 225 1.02 -20.88 -6.49
N PHE A 226 2.33 -20.64 -6.38
CA PHE A 226 2.91 -19.85 -5.31
C PHE A 226 2.44 -18.39 -5.34
N SER A 227 2.30 -17.78 -6.51
CA SER A 227 1.80 -16.41 -6.63
C SER A 227 0.38 -16.25 -6.13
N HIS A 228 -0.49 -17.24 -6.38
CA HIS A 228 -1.86 -17.28 -5.84
C HIS A 228 -1.87 -17.42 -4.30
N SER A 229 -1.00 -18.26 -3.74
CA SER A 229 -0.84 -18.36 -2.28
C SER A 229 -0.40 -17.03 -1.68
N LEU A 230 0.57 -16.33 -2.28
CA LEU A 230 1.01 -15.02 -1.83
C LEU A 230 -0.07 -13.94 -1.95
N GLN A 231 -0.94 -14.01 -2.95
CA GLN A 231 -2.06 -13.09 -3.06
C GLN A 231 -3.04 -13.27 -1.90
N SER A 232 -3.30 -14.51 -1.50
CA SER A 232 -4.08 -14.83 -0.29
C SER A 232 -3.41 -14.30 0.98
N VAL A 233 -2.10 -14.50 1.14
CA VAL A 233 -1.31 -13.90 2.23
C VAL A 233 -1.46 -12.39 2.24
N SER A 234 -1.29 -11.74 1.09
CA SER A 234 -1.37 -10.27 0.96
C SER A 234 -2.76 -9.74 1.33
N SER A 235 -3.82 -10.42 0.92
CA SER A 235 -5.20 -10.03 1.25
C SER A 235 -5.49 -10.18 2.75
N ASN A 236 -5.06 -11.28 3.36
CA ASN A 236 -5.20 -11.52 4.80
C ASN A 236 -4.41 -10.49 5.62
N LEU A 237 -3.15 -10.23 5.24
CA LEU A 237 -2.33 -9.18 5.84
C LEU A 237 -2.99 -7.81 5.71
N SER A 238 -3.44 -7.44 4.52
CA SER A 238 -4.11 -6.15 4.30
C SER A 238 -5.36 -6.03 5.17
N SER A 239 -6.20 -7.05 5.20
CA SER A 239 -7.41 -7.07 6.04
C SER A 239 -7.09 -6.92 7.52
N ALA A 240 -6.03 -7.56 8.02
CA ALA A 240 -5.63 -7.45 9.42
C ALA A 240 -5.01 -6.08 9.75
N LEU A 241 -4.10 -5.57 8.89
CA LEU A 241 -3.37 -4.33 9.13
C LEU A 241 -4.26 -3.09 9.06
N PHE A 242 -5.28 -3.09 8.18
CA PHE A 242 -6.20 -1.96 8.03
C PHE A 242 -7.48 -2.09 8.84
N SER A 243 -7.68 -3.21 9.56
CA SER A 243 -8.84 -3.36 10.43
C SER A 243 -8.77 -2.39 11.61
N ALA A 244 -9.91 -1.74 11.90
CA ALA A 244 -10.09 -0.92 13.10
C ALA A 244 -11.30 -1.44 13.89
N PRO A 245 -11.30 -1.34 15.23
CA PRO A 245 -12.45 -1.67 16.04
C PRO A 245 -13.67 -0.82 15.58
N ARG A 246 -14.80 -1.45 15.37
CA ARG A 246 -16.06 -0.72 15.20
C ARG A 246 -16.37 -0.09 16.54
N GLY A 247 -16.32 1.24 16.62
CA GLY A 247 -16.73 1.95 17.83
C GLY A 247 -18.19 1.62 18.12
N SER A 248 -18.46 0.98 19.24
CA SER A 248 -19.78 0.93 19.85
C SER A 248 -20.03 2.28 20.51
N GLY A 249 -20.30 3.32 19.70
CA GLY A 249 -20.49 4.69 20.15
C GLY A 249 -21.52 5.38 19.28
N MET A 250 -22.72 5.50 19.77
CA MET A 250 -23.74 6.40 19.30
C MET A 250 -23.22 7.85 19.35
N GLY A 251 -23.11 8.51 18.20
CA GLY A 251 -22.98 9.96 18.11
C GLY A 251 -21.67 10.45 17.50
N GLY A 252 -21.77 11.08 16.33
CA GLY A 252 -20.76 11.95 15.78
C GLY A 252 -20.14 11.46 14.46
N GLY A 253 -20.64 12.04 13.36
CA GLY A 253 -20.18 11.79 12.00
C GLY A 253 -18.70 11.95 11.83
N GLY A 254 -18.02 10.83 11.66
CA GLY A 254 -16.65 10.73 11.19
C GLY A 254 -16.65 9.91 9.92
N SER A 255 -16.65 10.58 8.78
CA SER A 255 -16.42 10.01 7.46
C SER A 255 -15.02 9.40 7.43
N GLY A 256 -14.92 8.15 7.90
CA GLY A 256 -13.76 7.30 7.71
C GLY A 256 -13.70 6.86 6.26
N GLY A 257 -13.12 7.70 5.39
CA GLY A 257 -12.78 7.35 4.03
C GLY A 257 -11.75 6.23 4.05
N GLY A 258 -12.21 4.98 4.00
CA GLY A 258 -11.43 3.83 3.63
C GLY A 258 -11.02 3.98 2.17
N GLY A 259 -9.89 4.67 1.93
CA GLY A 259 -9.25 4.72 0.63
C GLY A 259 -8.66 3.37 0.33
N GLY A 260 -9.46 2.47 -0.24
CA GLY A 260 -8.96 1.34 -0.98
C GLY A 260 -8.14 1.90 -2.12
N PHE A 261 -6.84 1.57 -2.15
CA PHE A 261 -6.04 1.75 -3.34
C PHE A 261 -6.47 0.69 -4.38
N SER A 262 -7.63 0.88 -5.00
CA SER A 262 -7.94 0.28 -6.27
C SER A 262 -7.16 1.08 -7.30
N GLY A 263 -6.10 0.48 -7.84
CA GLY A 263 -5.38 1.00 -8.98
C GLY A 263 -6.33 1.08 -10.17
N GLY A 264 -7.00 2.21 -10.33
CA GLY A 264 -7.72 2.53 -11.54
C GLY A 264 -6.73 2.84 -12.64
N GLY A 265 -6.38 1.84 -13.45
CA GLY A 265 -5.74 2.04 -14.72
C GLY A 265 -6.73 2.73 -15.66
N SER A 266 -6.67 4.04 -15.76
CA SER A 266 -7.30 4.80 -16.84
C SER A 266 -6.44 4.65 -18.08
N GLY A 267 -6.73 3.58 -18.86
CA GLY A 267 -6.25 3.41 -20.21
C GLY A 267 -7.01 4.35 -21.16
N GLY A 268 -6.55 5.59 -21.30
CA GLY A 268 -6.94 6.50 -22.34
C GLY A 268 -6.22 6.18 -23.63
N GLY A 269 -6.74 5.27 -24.46
CA GLY A 269 -6.33 5.08 -25.83
C GLY A 269 -6.92 6.21 -26.72
N GLY A 270 -6.13 7.25 -27.00
CA GLY A 270 -6.39 8.24 -28.04
C GLY A 270 -5.65 7.81 -29.30
N GLY A 271 -6.29 7.12 -30.23
CA GLY A 271 -5.82 6.97 -31.58
C GLY A 271 -6.05 8.24 -32.36
N GLY A 272 -4.99 8.88 -32.80
CA GLY A 272 -4.99 9.92 -33.79
C GLY A 272 -4.10 9.51 -34.94
N SER A 273 -4.73 9.16 -36.04
CA SER A 273 -4.07 9.03 -37.34
C SER A 273 -3.63 10.38 -37.85
N TRP A 274 -2.42 10.51 -38.19
CA TRP A 274 -1.88 11.20 -39.38
C TRP A 274 -0.51 10.61 -39.66
#